data_1b9e1b77c5b07028aff02c131bf2fe7c
#
_entry.id   1b9e1b77c5b07028aff02c131bf2fe7c
#
_cell.length_a   1.000
_cell.length_b   1.000
_cell.length_c   1.000
_cell.angle_alpha   90.00
_cell.angle_beta   90.00
_cell.angle_gamma   90.00
#
_symmetry.space_group_name_H-M   'P 1'
#
loop_
_entity.id
_entity.type
_entity.pdbx_description
1 polymer ?
#
loop_
_entity_poly.entity_id
_entity_poly.type
_entity_poly.pdbx_seq_one_letter_code
_entity_poly.pdbx_strand_id
1 'polypeptide(L)'
;AGAYVATPVKGMHEWLASMDLNSLYPSILRAGNMSTETIVGQVRHVFTREMLADFKTVSEAWEGKFACPEYELVMDKDRETILHLDFEDGTTLDATGAEIYDLIFLSGQPWIFSANGTIFHHNTKGVIPGLLEQWYAERKILQKNAKEQQGVDADKFAFWDKRQLVKKINLNSLYGA
;
A
#
# COMPACT_ATOMS: atom_id res chain seq x y z
N ALA A 1 6.56 -12.58 7.41
CA ALA A 1 6.17 -13.16 6.14
C ALA A 1 6.88 -12.38 5.04
N GLY A 2 7.53 -13.08 4.09
CA GLY A 2 8.20 -12.45 2.95
C GLY A 2 7.24 -12.13 1.81
N ALA A 3 7.78 -11.54 0.74
CA ALA A 3 7.03 -11.31 -0.49
C ALA A 3 6.62 -12.63 -1.14
N TYR A 4 5.48 -12.62 -1.86
CA TYR A 4 5.10 -13.75 -2.71
C TYR A 4 6.14 -13.92 -3.84
N VAL A 5 6.64 -15.13 -3.98
CA VAL A 5 7.54 -15.50 -5.07
C VAL A 5 6.86 -16.61 -5.89
N ALA A 6 6.46 -16.28 -7.11
CA ALA A 6 5.86 -17.25 -8.01
C ALA A 6 6.86 -18.34 -8.38
N THR A 7 6.40 -19.59 -8.45
CA THR A 7 7.23 -20.69 -8.96
C THR A 7 7.51 -20.47 -10.45
N PRO A 8 8.78 -20.42 -10.88
CA PRO A 8 9.09 -20.17 -12.28
C PRO A 8 8.67 -21.35 -13.16
N VAL A 9 8.06 -21.03 -14.30
CA VAL A 9 7.80 -22.02 -15.35
C VAL A 9 9.10 -22.28 -16.08
N LYS A 10 9.63 -23.50 -15.98
CA LYS A 10 10.89 -23.89 -16.63
C LYS A 10 10.66 -24.07 -18.14
N GLY A 11 11.60 -23.60 -18.94
CA GLY A 11 11.57 -23.74 -20.39
C GLY A 11 12.13 -22.53 -21.11
N MET A 12 12.15 -22.61 -22.44
CA MET A 12 12.45 -21.48 -23.31
C MET A 12 11.13 -20.74 -23.58
N HIS A 13 11.12 -19.44 -23.34
CA HIS A 13 9.95 -18.59 -23.57
C HIS A 13 10.30 -17.55 -24.62
N GLU A 14 9.45 -17.40 -25.63
CA GLU A 14 9.55 -16.37 -26.65
C GLU A 14 8.62 -15.20 -26.31
N TRP A 15 8.94 -14.01 -26.79
CA TRP A 15 8.13 -12.79 -26.61
C TRP A 15 7.94 -12.38 -25.15
N LEU A 16 8.99 -12.44 -24.37
CA LEU A 16 8.96 -12.14 -22.93
C LEU A 16 9.07 -10.63 -22.70
N ALA A 17 8.10 -10.07 -21.97
CA ALA A 17 8.14 -8.69 -21.47
C ALA A 17 8.28 -8.70 -19.95
N SER A 18 9.21 -7.91 -19.43
CA SER A 18 9.37 -7.70 -17.98
C SER A 18 8.96 -6.28 -17.61
N MET A 19 8.05 -6.16 -16.64
CA MET A 19 7.67 -4.87 -16.06
C MET A 19 7.97 -4.88 -14.58
N ASP A 20 8.55 -3.79 -14.09
CA ASP A 20 8.84 -3.59 -12.67
C ASP A 20 8.23 -2.28 -12.16
N LEU A 21 7.69 -2.30 -10.95
CA LEU A 21 7.14 -1.13 -10.30
C LEU A 21 8.22 -0.40 -9.50
N ASN A 22 8.57 0.79 -9.96
CA ASN A 22 9.56 1.63 -9.27
C ASN A 22 9.15 1.93 -7.83
N SER A 23 9.90 1.39 -6.85
CA SER A 23 9.68 1.65 -5.43
C SER A 23 8.24 1.35 -5.01
N LEU A 24 7.77 0.10 -5.21
CA LEU A 24 6.37 -0.31 -5.02
C LEU A 24 5.77 0.18 -3.69
N TYR A 25 6.37 -0.19 -2.55
CA TYR A 25 5.85 0.20 -1.24
C TYR A 25 5.80 1.72 -1.03
N PRO A 26 6.89 2.48 -1.24
CA PRO A 26 6.83 3.94 -1.17
C PRO A 26 5.77 4.56 -2.09
N SER A 27 5.56 3.98 -3.27
CA SER A 27 4.54 4.48 -4.21
C SER A 27 3.13 4.25 -3.70
N ILE A 28 2.85 3.10 -3.09
CA ILE A 28 1.55 2.78 -2.48
C ILE A 28 1.28 3.72 -1.29
N LEU A 29 2.26 3.87 -0.37
CA LEU A 29 2.12 4.75 0.79
C LEU A 29 1.85 6.21 0.38
N ARG A 30 2.50 6.68 -0.68
CA ARG A 30 2.27 8.03 -1.23
C ARG A 30 0.91 8.16 -1.91
N ALA A 31 0.53 7.19 -2.74
CA ALA A 31 -0.73 7.20 -3.46
C ALA A 31 -1.93 7.11 -2.51
N GLY A 32 -1.83 6.26 -1.49
CA GLY A 32 -2.86 6.11 -0.46
C GLY A 32 -2.84 7.17 0.63
N ASN A 33 -1.87 8.10 0.61
CA ASN A 33 -1.63 9.06 1.70
C ASN A 33 -1.56 8.39 3.09
N MET A 34 -0.91 7.19 3.12
CA MET A 34 -0.92 6.31 4.29
C MET A 34 0.04 6.81 5.37
N SER A 35 -0.52 7.32 6.45
CA SER A 35 0.17 7.80 7.64
C SER A 35 -0.79 7.70 8.82
N THR A 36 -0.28 7.64 10.04
CA THR A 36 -1.12 7.47 11.25
C THR A 36 -2.12 8.61 11.41
N GLU A 37 -1.70 9.84 11.17
CA GLU A 37 -2.53 11.03 11.29
C GLU A 37 -3.53 11.23 10.13
N THR A 38 -3.45 10.43 9.09
CA THR A 38 -4.40 10.46 7.97
C THR A 38 -5.46 9.37 8.04
N ILE A 39 -5.42 8.51 9.06
CA ILE A 39 -6.43 7.48 9.28
C ILE A 39 -7.74 8.19 9.65
N VAL A 40 -8.82 7.79 8.99
CA VAL A 40 -10.19 8.22 9.28
C VAL A 40 -10.91 7.17 10.10
N GLY A 41 -10.66 5.92 9.79
CA GLY A 41 -11.29 4.79 10.46
C GLY A 41 -10.92 3.46 9.79
N GLN A 42 -11.51 2.41 10.32
CA GLN A 42 -11.29 1.06 9.81
C GLN A 42 -12.59 0.28 9.72
N VAL A 43 -12.87 -0.25 8.54
CA VAL A 43 -13.96 -1.21 8.31
C VAL A 43 -13.50 -2.57 8.82
N ARG A 44 -14.36 -3.23 9.59
CA ARG A 44 -14.13 -4.58 10.11
C ARG A 44 -15.29 -5.49 9.80
N HIS A 45 -14.98 -6.71 9.43
CA HIS A 45 -15.97 -7.76 9.35
C HIS A 45 -16.34 -8.22 10.78
N VAL A 46 -17.64 -8.41 11.03
CA VAL A 46 -18.08 -9.00 12.30
C VAL A 46 -17.87 -10.51 12.22
N PHE A 47 -16.75 -10.97 12.79
CA PHE A 47 -16.45 -12.40 12.85
C PHE A 47 -17.42 -13.11 13.82
N THR A 48 -18.24 -13.99 13.30
CA THR A 48 -19.04 -14.89 14.15
C THR A 48 -18.18 -16.01 14.72
N ARG A 49 -18.67 -16.67 15.80
CA ARG A 49 -17.96 -17.85 16.37
C ARG A 49 -17.79 -18.97 15.35
N GLU A 50 -18.74 -19.13 14.46
CA GLU A 50 -18.69 -20.11 13.38
C GLU A 50 -17.58 -19.78 12.38
N MET A 51 -17.45 -18.52 11.98
CA MET A 51 -16.36 -18.06 11.09
C MET A 51 -14.98 -18.23 11.72
N LEU A 52 -14.86 -18.00 13.02
CA LEU A 52 -13.61 -18.22 13.76
C LEU A 52 -13.25 -19.69 13.90
N ALA A 53 -14.24 -20.60 13.92
CA ALA A 53 -14.00 -22.04 13.95
C ALA A 53 -13.46 -22.56 12.62
N ASP A 54 -13.73 -21.86 11.52
CA ASP A 54 -13.29 -22.18 10.15
C ASP A 54 -11.96 -21.49 9.76
N PHE A 55 -11.13 -21.19 10.78
CA PHE A 55 -9.86 -20.47 10.61
C PHE A 55 -8.85 -21.17 9.67
N LYS A 56 -9.05 -22.46 9.38
CA LYS A 56 -8.30 -23.18 8.35
C LYS A 56 -8.55 -22.63 6.96
N THR A 57 -9.80 -22.25 6.68
CA THR A 57 -10.20 -21.68 5.37
C THR A 57 -9.61 -20.28 5.17
N VAL A 58 -9.53 -19.48 6.24
CA VAL A 58 -8.88 -18.15 6.21
C VAL A 58 -7.36 -18.29 6.04
N SER A 59 -6.73 -19.28 6.66
CA SER A 59 -5.30 -19.55 6.53
C SER A 59 -4.94 -20.07 5.13
N GLU A 60 -5.78 -20.91 4.53
CA GLU A 60 -5.60 -21.42 3.17
C GLU A 60 -5.85 -20.33 2.11
N ALA A 61 -6.72 -19.36 2.39
CA ALA A 61 -6.93 -18.18 1.54
C ALA A 61 -5.69 -17.27 1.46
N TRP A 62 -4.77 -17.36 2.44
CA TRP A 62 -3.48 -16.67 2.43
C TRP A 62 -2.46 -17.29 1.47
N GLU A 63 -2.69 -18.47 0.94
CA GLU A 63 -1.87 -19.07 -0.13
C GLU A 63 -2.13 -18.39 -1.48
N GLY A 64 -1.72 -17.12 -1.61
CA GLY A 64 -1.61 -16.41 -2.87
C GLY A 64 -2.82 -15.58 -3.29
N LYS A 65 -3.85 -15.44 -2.45
CA LYS A 65 -4.93 -14.47 -2.64
C LYS A 65 -4.85 -13.42 -1.55
N PHE A 66 -4.89 -12.15 -1.92
CA PHE A 66 -5.15 -11.04 -1.00
C PHE A 66 -6.62 -11.12 -0.58
N ALA A 67 -6.94 -12.05 0.30
CA ALA A 67 -8.26 -12.06 0.93
C ALA A 67 -8.25 -10.98 2.02
N CYS A 68 -8.77 -9.81 1.67
CA CYS A 68 -9.21 -8.81 2.63
C CYS A 68 -10.73 -8.81 2.57
N PRO A 69 -11.39 -9.63 3.40
CA PRO A 69 -12.84 -9.81 3.34
C PRO A 69 -13.59 -8.48 3.40
N GLU A 70 -13.10 -7.55 4.22
CA GLU A 70 -13.68 -6.22 4.36
C GLU A 70 -13.68 -5.44 3.04
N TYR A 71 -12.56 -5.46 2.33
CA TYR A 71 -12.45 -4.80 1.02
C TYR A 71 -13.37 -5.45 -0.01
N GLU A 72 -13.38 -6.79 -0.07
CA GLU A 72 -14.22 -7.53 -1.03
C GLU A 72 -15.69 -7.27 -0.76
N LEU A 73 -16.15 -7.36 0.49
CA LEU A 73 -17.55 -7.11 0.86
C LEU A 73 -18.02 -5.69 0.52
N VAL A 74 -17.15 -4.68 0.73
CA VAL A 74 -17.46 -3.29 0.39
C VAL A 74 -17.48 -3.12 -1.13
N MET A 75 -16.50 -3.66 -1.86
CA MET A 75 -16.40 -3.50 -3.32
C MET A 75 -17.46 -4.27 -4.08
N ASP A 76 -17.84 -5.46 -3.59
CA ASP A 76 -18.94 -6.25 -4.15
C ASP A 76 -20.32 -5.68 -3.80
N LYS A 77 -20.35 -4.67 -2.92
CA LYS A 77 -21.59 -4.04 -2.45
C LYS A 77 -22.55 -5.06 -1.86
N ASP A 78 -22.04 -5.95 -1.02
CA ASP A 78 -22.84 -6.93 -0.31
C ASP A 78 -23.85 -6.23 0.59
N ARG A 79 -25.14 -6.40 0.26
CA ARG A 79 -26.24 -5.72 0.93
C ARG A 79 -26.72 -6.44 2.19
N GLU A 80 -26.35 -7.68 2.36
CA GLU A 80 -26.83 -8.50 3.47
C GLU A 80 -25.84 -8.52 4.63
N THR A 81 -24.55 -8.39 4.35
CA THR A 81 -23.51 -8.42 5.38
C THR A 81 -23.37 -7.07 6.05
N ILE A 82 -23.55 -7.06 7.38
CA ILE A 82 -23.29 -5.88 8.20
C ILE A 82 -21.80 -5.82 8.53
N LEU A 83 -21.18 -4.69 8.22
CA LEU A 83 -19.82 -4.36 8.55
C LEU A 83 -19.79 -3.34 9.66
N HIS A 84 -18.75 -3.38 10.46
CA HIS A 84 -18.50 -2.44 11.54
C HIS A 84 -17.41 -1.45 11.11
N LEU A 85 -17.71 -0.16 11.18
CA LEU A 85 -16.76 0.92 10.89
C LEU A 85 -16.43 1.65 12.19
N ASP A 86 -15.18 1.53 12.62
CA ASP A 86 -14.61 2.30 13.75
C ASP A 86 -13.96 3.56 13.18
N PHE A 87 -14.39 4.74 13.62
CA PHE A 87 -13.75 6.01 13.30
C PHE A 87 -12.67 6.36 14.32
N GLU A 88 -11.66 7.11 13.88
CA GLU A 88 -10.53 7.55 14.73
C GLU A 88 -10.99 8.47 15.89
N ASP A 89 -12.12 9.17 15.74
CA ASP A 89 -12.72 9.97 16.79
C ASP A 89 -13.46 9.17 17.89
N GLY A 90 -13.46 7.84 17.76
CA GLY A 90 -14.11 6.91 18.68
C GLY A 90 -15.60 6.69 18.41
N THR A 91 -16.15 7.27 17.36
CA THR A 91 -17.51 6.95 16.90
C THR A 91 -17.51 5.65 16.10
N THR A 92 -18.65 4.98 16.03
CA THR A 92 -18.82 3.72 15.32
C THR A 92 -20.06 3.73 14.45
N LEU A 93 -20.04 2.97 13.37
CA LEU A 93 -21.16 2.80 12.46
C LEU A 93 -21.27 1.33 12.06
N ASP A 94 -22.46 0.75 12.24
CA ASP A 94 -22.81 -0.55 11.68
C ASP A 94 -23.65 -0.33 10.43
N ALA A 95 -23.18 -0.80 9.28
CA ALA A 95 -23.86 -0.61 7.99
C ALA A 95 -23.51 -1.76 7.04
N THR A 96 -24.33 -1.93 6.00
CA THR A 96 -24.07 -2.89 4.95
C THR A 96 -22.85 -2.48 4.10
N GLY A 97 -22.25 -3.44 3.41
CA GLY A 97 -21.17 -3.15 2.46
C GLY A 97 -21.58 -2.12 1.41
N ALA A 98 -22.84 -2.12 0.96
CA ALA A 98 -23.36 -1.13 0.02
C ALA A 98 -23.39 0.29 0.61
N GLU A 99 -23.88 0.45 1.85
CA GLU A 99 -23.92 1.76 2.53
C GLU A 99 -22.54 2.29 2.81
N ILE A 100 -21.60 1.41 3.21
CA ILE A 100 -20.18 1.79 3.41
C ILE A 100 -19.53 2.16 2.07
N TYR A 101 -19.82 1.44 0.99
CA TYR A 101 -19.37 1.82 -0.34
C TYR A 101 -19.84 3.23 -0.73
N ASP A 102 -21.14 3.49 -0.55
CA ASP A 102 -21.72 4.80 -0.87
C ASP A 102 -21.09 5.91 -0.01
N LEU A 103 -20.84 5.63 1.27
CA LEU A 103 -20.19 6.55 2.18
C LEU A 103 -18.75 6.87 1.76
N ILE A 104 -17.97 5.86 1.36
CA ILE A 104 -16.56 6.06 1.01
C ILE A 104 -16.40 6.66 -0.39
N PHE A 105 -17.16 6.17 -1.38
CA PHE A 105 -16.90 6.48 -2.79
C PHE A 105 -17.89 7.47 -3.43
N LEU A 106 -19.11 7.57 -2.92
CA LEU A 106 -20.15 8.38 -3.54
C LEU A 106 -20.57 9.61 -2.73
N SER A 107 -20.22 9.71 -1.46
CA SER A 107 -20.57 10.84 -0.61
C SER A 107 -19.74 12.12 -0.86
N GLY A 108 -18.75 12.05 -1.75
CA GLY A 108 -17.85 13.16 -2.04
C GLY A 108 -16.77 13.40 -0.97
N GLN A 109 -16.62 12.47 -0.01
CA GLN A 109 -15.54 12.54 0.96
C GLN A 109 -14.19 12.31 0.27
N PRO A 110 -13.14 13.07 0.64
CA PRO A 110 -11.80 12.89 0.07
C PRO A 110 -11.09 11.71 0.73
N TRP A 111 -11.68 10.54 0.63
CA TRP A 111 -11.21 9.34 1.29
C TRP A 111 -10.66 8.31 0.30
N ILE A 112 -9.68 7.53 0.77
CA ILE A 112 -9.17 6.34 0.08
C ILE A 112 -9.36 5.14 0.99
N PHE A 113 -9.86 4.07 0.41
CA PHE A 113 -10.06 2.79 1.07
C PHE A 113 -8.93 1.82 0.72
N SER A 114 -8.23 1.32 1.72
CA SER A 114 -7.16 0.34 1.54
C SER A 114 -7.70 -1.10 1.59
N ALA A 115 -6.95 -2.02 1.02
CA ALA A 115 -7.35 -3.42 0.93
C ALA A 115 -7.57 -4.10 2.30
N ASN A 116 -6.96 -3.61 3.37
CA ASN A 116 -7.15 -4.12 4.73
C ASN A 116 -8.27 -3.41 5.50
N GLY A 117 -9.15 -2.68 4.82
CA GLY A 117 -10.29 -2.01 5.44
C GLY A 117 -9.99 -0.65 6.08
N THR A 118 -8.75 -0.14 6.02
CA THR A 118 -8.43 1.18 6.58
C THR A 118 -8.78 2.29 5.60
N ILE A 119 -9.41 3.35 6.10
CA ILE A 119 -9.77 4.55 5.36
C ILE A 119 -8.76 5.66 5.70
N PHE A 120 -8.21 6.29 4.67
CA PHE A 120 -7.31 7.43 4.78
C PHE A 120 -7.92 8.65 4.11
N HIS A 121 -7.70 9.86 4.68
CA HIS A 121 -8.12 11.10 4.03
C HIS A 121 -7.02 11.71 3.15
N HIS A 122 -7.43 12.53 2.17
CA HIS A 122 -6.56 13.26 1.26
C HIS A 122 -6.56 14.77 1.46
N ASN A 123 -7.19 15.28 2.50
CA ASN A 123 -7.30 16.73 2.77
C ASN A 123 -5.92 17.37 3.00
N THR A 124 -5.09 16.67 3.74
CA THR A 124 -3.72 17.10 4.05
C THR A 124 -2.76 15.96 3.76
N LYS A 125 -1.57 16.30 3.32
CA LYS A 125 -0.54 15.29 3.07
C LYS A 125 -0.01 14.76 4.39
N GLY A 126 0.00 13.44 4.55
CA GLY A 126 0.58 12.78 5.71
C GLY A 126 2.09 12.95 5.80
N VAL A 127 2.63 12.84 7.00
CA VAL A 127 4.09 13.01 7.27
C VAL A 127 4.90 11.95 6.52
N ILE A 128 4.48 10.68 6.58
CA ILE A 128 5.18 9.58 5.89
C ILE A 128 5.17 9.77 4.38
N PRO A 129 4.03 9.98 3.71
CA PRO A 129 3.97 10.28 2.29
C PRO A 129 4.79 11.51 1.89
N GLY A 130 4.75 12.58 2.69
CA GLY A 130 5.52 13.80 2.45
C GLY A 130 7.03 13.55 2.49
N LEU A 131 7.50 12.84 3.50
CA LEU A 131 8.91 12.48 3.65
C LEU A 131 9.40 11.58 2.51
N LEU A 132 8.60 10.57 2.14
CA LEU A 132 8.89 9.68 1.01
C LEU A 132 8.98 10.46 -0.31
N GLU A 133 8.10 11.42 -0.54
CA GLU A 133 8.13 12.27 -1.73
C GLU A 133 9.40 13.11 -1.79
N GLN A 134 9.76 13.75 -0.68
CA GLN A 134 10.98 14.54 -0.59
C GLN A 134 12.22 13.67 -0.85
N TRP A 135 12.37 12.54 -0.17
CA TRP A 135 13.54 11.67 -0.34
C TRP A 135 13.64 11.07 -1.73
N TYR A 136 12.48 10.77 -2.34
CA TYR A 136 12.45 10.29 -3.72
C TYR A 136 12.93 11.38 -4.71
N ALA A 137 12.47 12.62 -4.53
CA ALA A 137 12.90 13.75 -5.34
C ALA A 137 14.42 14.02 -5.19
N GLU A 138 14.92 14.06 -3.96
CA GLU A 138 16.35 14.20 -3.67
C GLU A 138 17.17 13.07 -4.34
N ARG A 139 16.71 11.84 -4.23
CA ARG A 139 17.38 10.69 -4.87
C ARG A 139 17.45 10.84 -6.38
N LYS A 140 16.39 11.33 -7.03
CA LYS A 140 16.38 11.58 -8.49
C LYS A 140 17.44 12.61 -8.91
N ILE A 141 17.64 13.67 -8.12
CA ILE A 141 18.68 14.67 -8.34
C ILE A 141 20.06 14.03 -8.23
N LEU A 142 20.30 13.25 -7.16
CA LEU A 142 21.58 12.55 -6.94
C LEU A 142 21.89 11.55 -8.06
N GLN A 143 20.90 10.81 -8.55
CA GLN A 143 21.03 9.90 -9.68
C GLN A 143 21.37 10.63 -10.98
N LYS A 144 20.76 11.80 -11.23
CA LYS A 144 21.08 12.64 -12.36
C LYS A 144 22.53 13.10 -12.32
N ASN A 145 22.97 13.64 -11.16
CA ASN A 145 24.36 14.09 -10.98
C ASN A 145 25.36 12.94 -11.17
N ALA A 146 25.06 11.75 -10.65
CA ALA A 146 25.90 10.57 -10.87
C ALA A 146 25.99 10.24 -12.38
N LYS A 147 24.86 10.19 -13.07
CA LYS A 147 24.82 9.89 -14.51
C LYS A 147 25.61 10.87 -15.36
N GLU A 148 25.60 12.16 -15.01
CA GLU A 148 26.37 13.21 -15.71
C GLU A 148 27.89 13.04 -15.54
N GLN A 149 28.34 12.39 -14.48
CA GLN A 149 29.76 12.10 -14.23
C GLN A 149 30.22 10.72 -14.71
N GLN A 150 29.28 9.89 -15.15
CA GLN A 150 29.59 8.54 -15.63
C GLN A 150 30.46 8.58 -16.89
N GLY A 151 31.67 8.02 -16.78
CA GLY A 151 32.66 8.06 -17.86
C GLY A 151 33.43 9.37 -18.00
N VAL A 152 33.17 10.37 -17.15
CA VAL A 152 33.85 11.67 -17.14
C VAL A 152 34.79 11.77 -15.94
N ASP A 153 34.29 11.54 -14.75
CA ASP A 153 35.04 11.64 -13.50
C ASP A 153 34.60 10.52 -12.54
N ALA A 154 35.47 9.53 -12.37
CA ALA A 154 35.19 8.35 -11.57
C ALA A 154 34.94 8.66 -10.07
N ASP A 155 35.67 9.62 -9.52
CA ASP A 155 35.56 9.98 -8.10
C ASP A 155 34.24 10.73 -7.84
N LYS A 156 33.88 11.66 -8.71
CA LYS A 156 32.59 12.35 -8.62
C LYS A 156 31.42 11.40 -8.89
N PHE A 157 31.54 10.50 -9.83
CA PHE A 157 30.55 9.46 -10.03
C PHE A 157 30.32 8.65 -8.74
N ALA A 158 31.41 8.11 -8.16
CA ALA A 158 31.33 7.33 -6.93
C ALA A 158 30.76 8.12 -5.75
N PHE A 159 31.07 9.42 -5.66
CA PHE A 159 30.54 10.31 -4.63
C PHE A 159 29.00 10.46 -4.74
N TRP A 160 28.47 10.75 -5.92
CA TRP A 160 27.04 10.91 -6.12
C TRP A 160 26.29 9.58 -6.05
N ASP A 161 26.87 8.50 -6.56
CA ASP A 161 26.29 7.17 -6.52
C ASP A 161 26.12 6.64 -5.09
N LYS A 162 27.14 6.79 -4.25
CA LYS A 162 27.00 6.43 -2.82
C LYS A 162 25.91 7.22 -2.12
N ARG A 163 25.74 8.50 -2.41
CA ARG A 163 24.71 9.35 -1.82
C ARG A 163 23.30 8.93 -2.24
N GLN A 164 23.09 8.64 -3.54
CA GLN A 164 21.78 8.14 -3.98
C GLN A 164 21.46 6.77 -3.39
N LEU A 165 22.48 5.93 -3.16
CA LEU A 165 22.32 4.65 -2.51
C LEU A 165 21.86 4.79 -1.05
N VAL A 166 22.43 5.71 -0.29
CA VAL A 166 21.98 6.03 1.08
C VAL A 166 20.51 6.46 1.07
N LYS A 167 20.09 7.32 0.13
CA LYS A 167 18.67 7.70 0.00
C LYS A 167 17.77 6.52 -0.37
N LYS A 168 18.26 5.59 -1.20
CA LYS A 168 17.54 4.34 -1.50
C LYS A 168 17.34 3.50 -0.23
N ILE A 169 18.36 3.38 0.60
CA ILE A 169 18.28 2.64 1.87
C ILE A 169 17.28 3.31 2.80
N ASN A 170 17.34 4.63 2.96
CA ASN A 170 16.39 5.37 3.81
C ASN A 170 14.94 5.18 3.35
N LEU A 171 14.69 5.31 2.04
CA LEU A 171 13.37 5.05 1.47
C LEU A 171 12.85 3.65 1.79
N ASN A 172 13.74 2.64 1.72
CA ASN A 172 13.36 1.25 1.97
C ASN A 172 13.22 0.95 3.47
N SER A 173 13.99 1.62 4.33
CA SER A 173 13.94 1.40 5.77
C SER A 173 12.67 1.93 6.41
N LEU A 174 12.07 2.96 5.83
CA LEU A 174 10.89 3.61 6.42
C LEU A 174 9.67 2.67 6.53
N TYR A 175 9.54 1.71 5.61
CA TYR A 175 8.44 0.72 5.62
C TYR A 175 8.90 -0.68 6.06
N GLY A 176 10.17 -0.85 6.36
CA GLY A 176 10.75 -2.10 6.85
C GLY A 176 10.98 -2.13 8.36
N ALA A 177 10.58 -1.08 9.06
CA ALA A 177 10.70 -0.96 10.51
C ALA A 177 9.50 -1.55 11.24
#